data_98719ea22d8a8916924c348a3025bcca
#
_entry.id   98719ea22d8a8916924c348a3025bcca
#
_cell.length_a   1.000
_cell.length_b   1.000
_cell.length_c   1.000
_cell.angle_alpha   90.00
_cell.angle_beta   90.00
_cell.angle_gamma   90.00
#
_symmetry.space_group_name_H-M   'P 1'
#
loop_
_entity.id
_entity.type
_entity.pdbx_description
1 polymer ?
#
loop_
_entity_poly.entity_id
_entity_poly.type
_entity_poly.pdbx_seq_one_letter_code
_entity_poly.pdbx_strand_id
1 'polypeptide(L)'
;MTGAGVTGAGVAGVAMSSHTIDVDGPVHYADYGGPVDAPLLVGVHGLGGSHLNWAALAPHLIDRYRLLAVDLVGHGHTPAAGRRPDVDGHVAVLEGFIRAISDRPVVLMGNSLGGLVAALCTADAPDLVSGLILVDPALPAGRLGMVHPRVMANFALCAVPGVGERYLAALRTRTTPEQKVRRVLRTTCVDSGRVPVEVVDAHIALTAAGDRAKGDQAYLTSARSLSWILARPGSTVDRLEGIDHPVLHLHGARDVLVPLSAARQMARGRADWQLEVARDIGHAPMLETPVWTAHRIVEWMDDRQLI
;
A
#
# COMPACT_ATOMS: atom_id res chain seq x y z
N MET A 1 6.35 -20.03 17.49
CA MET A 1 5.10 -20.04 18.31
C MET A 1 3.94 -19.74 17.38
N THR A 2 3.07 -20.72 17.17
CA THR A 2 1.94 -20.65 16.22
C THR A 2 0.85 -19.77 16.83
N GLY A 3 0.72 -18.55 16.31
CA GLY A 3 -0.46 -17.72 16.56
C GLY A 3 -1.69 -18.40 15.97
N ALA A 4 -2.76 -18.55 16.77
CA ALA A 4 -4.02 -19.11 16.33
C ALA A 4 -4.64 -18.20 15.24
N GLY A 5 -4.58 -18.66 13.98
CA GLY A 5 -5.26 -17.99 12.86
C GLY A 5 -6.77 -18.17 13.00
N VAL A 6 -7.50 -17.05 12.93
CA VAL A 6 -8.97 -17.09 12.81
C VAL A 6 -9.26 -17.07 11.30
N THR A 7 -9.80 -18.19 10.79
CA THR A 7 -10.30 -18.25 9.40
C THR A 7 -11.48 -17.30 9.26
N GLY A 8 -11.27 -16.16 8.62
CA GLY A 8 -12.32 -15.21 8.25
C GLY A 8 -13.08 -15.68 7.00
N ALA A 9 -14.28 -15.16 6.79
CA ALA A 9 -15.02 -15.35 5.54
C ALA A 9 -14.16 -14.80 4.38
N GLY A 10 -14.00 -15.60 3.31
CA GLY A 10 -13.22 -15.24 2.14
C GLY A 10 -13.75 -13.96 1.47
N VAL A 11 -12.85 -13.18 0.91
CA VAL A 11 -13.16 -11.95 0.14
C VAL A 11 -12.79 -12.21 -1.32
N ALA A 12 -13.65 -11.83 -2.25
CA ALA A 12 -13.48 -12.03 -3.69
C ALA A 12 -13.24 -13.51 -4.10
N GLY A 13 -13.86 -14.45 -3.38
CA GLY A 13 -13.74 -15.89 -3.68
C GLY A 13 -12.47 -16.55 -3.14
N VAL A 14 -11.61 -15.83 -2.42
CA VAL A 14 -10.40 -16.38 -1.81
C VAL A 14 -10.57 -16.49 -0.30
N ALA A 15 -10.25 -17.64 0.25
CA ALA A 15 -10.12 -17.81 1.70
C ALA A 15 -8.94 -16.96 2.20
N MET A 16 -9.20 -16.12 3.18
CA MET A 16 -8.18 -15.29 3.82
C MET A 16 -8.11 -15.66 5.31
N SER A 17 -6.93 -15.89 5.82
CA SER A 17 -6.71 -16.03 7.25
C SER A 17 -6.08 -14.77 7.84
N SER A 18 -6.56 -14.38 9.02
CA SER A 18 -6.13 -13.20 9.76
C SER A 18 -5.16 -13.61 10.85
N HIS A 19 -4.00 -12.97 10.90
CA HIS A 19 -2.92 -13.29 11.83
C HIS A 19 -2.40 -12.03 12.52
N THR A 20 -1.80 -12.23 13.68
CA THR A 20 -1.08 -11.18 14.40
C THR A 20 0.28 -11.71 14.84
N ILE A 21 1.32 -10.91 14.59
CA ILE A 21 2.68 -11.19 15.03
C ILE A 21 3.19 -10.02 15.88
N ASP A 22 4.08 -10.27 16.80
CA ASP A 22 4.69 -9.23 17.64
C ASP A 22 5.93 -8.66 16.95
N VAL A 23 5.88 -7.37 16.63
CA VAL A 23 7.01 -6.57 16.15
C VAL A 23 7.00 -5.26 16.92
N ASP A 24 7.61 -5.25 18.10
CA ASP A 24 7.51 -4.15 19.06
C ASP A 24 6.06 -3.72 19.32
N GLY A 25 5.18 -4.72 19.42
CA GLY A 25 3.74 -4.60 19.51
C GLY A 25 3.02 -5.33 18.38
N PRO A 26 1.70 -5.54 18.50
CA PRO A 26 0.95 -6.38 17.58
C PRO A 26 0.91 -5.77 16.16
N VAL A 27 1.25 -6.61 15.18
CA VAL A 27 1.14 -6.30 13.73
C VAL A 27 0.22 -7.33 13.11
N HIS A 28 -0.88 -6.85 12.57
CA HIS A 28 -1.84 -7.68 11.84
C HIS A 28 -1.40 -7.85 10.39
N TYR A 29 -1.63 -9.04 9.85
CA TYR A 29 -1.53 -9.32 8.42
C TYR A 29 -2.58 -10.34 7.99
N ALA A 30 -2.97 -10.25 6.74
CA ALA A 30 -3.80 -11.24 6.07
C ALA A 30 -2.91 -12.19 5.26
N ASP A 31 -3.15 -13.50 5.40
CA ASP A 31 -2.59 -14.53 4.54
C ASP A 31 -3.67 -14.94 3.54
N TYR A 32 -3.45 -14.60 2.27
CA TYR A 32 -4.33 -14.94 1.15
C TYR A 32 -4.07 -16.34 0.60
N GLY A 33 -3.04 -17.04 1.14
CA GLY A 33 -2.68 -18.37 0.72
C GLY A 33 -1.62 -18.40 -0.39
N GLY A 34 -1.62 -19.49 -1.12
CA GLY A 34 -0.62 -19.86 -2.12
C GLY A 34 0.29 -21.00 -1.66
N PRO A 35 1.08 -21.61 -2.58
CA PRO A 35 1.97 -22.72 -2.23
C PRO A 35 3.01 -22.29 -1.20
N VAL A 36 3.28 -23.14 -0.21
CA VAL A 36 4.16 -22.80 0.93
C VAL A 36 5.59 -22.50 0.49
N ASP A 37 6.07 -23.22 -0.53
CA ASP A 37 7.44 -23.09 -1.05
C ASP A 37 7.55 -22.06 -2.17
N ALA A 38 6.44 -21.46 -2.60
CA ALA A 38 6.43 -20.43 -3.65
C ALA A 38 7.09 -19.13 -3.17
N PRO A 39 7.52 -18.25 -4.09
CA PRO A 39 8.00 -16.92 -3.76
C PRO A 39 6.95 -16.15 -2.95
N LEU A 40 7.41 -15.49 -1.89
CA LEU A 40 6.57 -14.75 -0.98
C LEU A 40 6.42 -13.30 -1.45
N LEU A 41 5.18 -12.92 -1.75
CA LEU A 41 4.78 -11.54 -2.01
C LEU A 41 4.25 -10.91 -0.72
N VAL A 42 4.77 -9.74 -0.35
CA VAL A 42 4.30 -8.96 0.80
C VAL A 42 3.67 -7.67 0.32
N GLY A 43 2.34 -7.57 0.47
CA GLY A 43 1.57 -6.39 0.07
C GLY A 43 1.52 -5.33 1.16
N VAL A 44 1.91 -4.09 0.82
CA VAL A 44 1.92 -2.91 1.70
C VAL A 44 0.94 -1.87 1.15
N HIS A 45 -0.12 -1.59 1.90
CA HIS A 45 -1.22 -0.71 1.46
C HIS A 45 -0.88 0.77 1.52
N GLY A 46 -1.68 1.60 0.84
CA GLY A 46 -1.57 3.06 0.84
C GLY A 46 -2.14 3.74 2.08
N LEU A 47 -2.03 5.08 2.11
CA LEU A 47 -2.52 5.93 3.19
C LEU A 47 -4.02 5.72 3.46
N GLY A 48 -4.37 5.35 4.68
CA GLY A 48 -5.76 5.06 5.08
C GLY A 48 -6.34 3.77 4.53
N GLY A 49 -5.52 2.92 3.88
CA GLY A 49 -5.85 1.59 3.40
C GLY A 49 -5.72 0.50 4.48
N SER A 50 -5.71 -0.75 4.03
CA SER A 50 -5.51 -1.95 4.84
C SER A 50 -5.09 -3.13 3.94
N HIS A 51 -4.85 -4.30 4.55
CA HIS A 51 -4.64 -5.56 3.83
C HIS A 51 -5.66 -5.80 2.71
N LEU A 52 -6.89 -5.33 2.85
CA LEU A 52 -7.96 -5.48 1.85
C LEU A 52 -7.66 -4.78 0.50
N ASN A 53 -6.69 -3.89 0.43
CA ASN A 53 -6.26 -3.30 -0.85
C ASN A 53 -5.79 -4.36 -1.85
N TRP A 54 -5.35 -5.53 -1.37
CA TRP A 54 -4.83 -6.62 -2.18
C TRP A 54 -5.86 -7.73 -2.47
N ALA A 55 -7.06 -7.62 -1.86
CA ALA A 55 -8.08 -8.68 -1.92
C ALA A 55 -8.59 -9.00 -3.32
N ALA A 56 -8.74 -7.99 -4.20
CA ALA A 56 -9.17 -8.21 -5.58
C ALA A 56 -8.05 -8.81 -6.45
N LEU A 57 -6.78 -8.52 -6.11
CA LEU A 57 -5.61 -9.03 -6.83
C LEU A 57 -5.25 -10.48 -6.43
N ALA A 58 -5.44 -10.83 -5.16
CA ALA A 58 -5.02 -12.10 -4.59
C ALA A 58 -5.46 -13.34 -5.40
N PRO A 59 -6.73 -13.48 -5.84
CA PRO A 59 -7.18 -14.64 -6.62
C PRO A 59 -6.37 -14.93 -7.88
N HIS A 60 -5.73 -13.91 -8.43
CA HIS A 60 -4.97 -13.99 -9.68
C HIS A 60 -3.47 -14.29 -9.49
N LEU A 61 -3.00 -14.35 -8.23
CA LEU A 61 -1.59 -14.57 -7.89
C LEU A 61 -1.35 -15.86 -7.09
N ILE A 62 -2.29 -16.29 -6.27
CA ILE A 62 -2.10 -17.35 -5.28
C ILE A 62 -1.93 -18.76 -5.85
N ASP A 63 -2.20 -18.98 -7.12
CA ASP A 63 -1.87 -20.26 -7.77
C ASP A 63 -0.37 -20.44 -7.96
N ARG A 64 0.40 -19.35 -7.97
CA ARG A 64 1.85 -19.35 -8.26
C ARG A 64 2.70 -18.78 -7.12
N TYR A 65 2.15 -17.90 -6.32
CA TYR A 65 2.86 -17.14 -5.28
C TYR A 65 2.13 -17.24 -3.95
N ARG A 66 2.86 -17.15 -2.85
CA ARG A 66 2.26 -16.92 -1.55
C ARG A 66 2.08 -15.43 -1.33
N LEU A 67 0.88 -15.02 -0.94
CA LEU A 67 0.57 -13.60 -0.74
C LEU A 67 0.19 -13.30 0.71
N LEU A 68 1.00 -12.49 1.37
CA LEU A 68 0.69 -11.86 2.65
C LEU A 68 0.47 -10.36 2.46
N ALA A 69 -0.48 -9.79 3.19
CA ALA A 69 -0.73 -8.35 3.18
C ALA A 69 -0.71 -7.79 4.60
N VAL A 70 0.23 -6.90 4.89
CA VAL A 70 0.42 -6.33 6.23
C VAL A 70 -0.43 -5.07 6.40
N ASP A 71 -0.98 -4.86 7.59
CA ASP A 71 -1.58 -3.59 8.00
C ASP A 71 -0.51 -2.70 8.64
N LEU A 72 -0.30 -1.51 8.08
CA LEU A 72 0.64 -0.51 8.60
C LEU A 72 0.22 -0.01 9.99
N VAL A 73 1.18 0.51 10.75
CA VAL A 73 0.96 1.02 12.12
C VAL A 73 -0.20 2.00 12.17
N GLY A 74 -1.20 1.73 13.02
CA GLY A 74 -2.41 2.54 13.18
C GLY A 74 -3.43 2.40 12.06
N HIS A 75 -3.25 1.45 11.13
CA HIS A 75 -4.16 1.17 10.02
C HIS A 75 -4.71 -0.26 10.10
N GLY A 76 -5.84 -0.52 9.43
CA GLY A 76 -6.47 -1.83 9.44
C GLY A 76 -6.72 -2.35 10.85
N HIS A 77 -6.20 -3.52 11.15
CA HIS A 77 -6.23 -4.14 12.48
C HIS A 77 -4.93 -3.94 13.29
N THR A 78 -3.90 -3.29 12.74
CA THR A 78 -2.66 -2.99 13.46
C THR A 78 -2.82 -1.73 14.30
N PRO A 79 -2.85 -1.80 15.65
CA PRO A 79 -2.91 -0.62 16.49
C PRO A 79 -1.58 0.14 16.47
N ALA A 80 -1.60 1.42 16.79
CA ALA A 80 -0.37 2.17 16.98
C ALA A 80 0.46 1.64 18.16
N ALA A 81 -0.18 1.32 19.29
CA ALA A 81 0.44 0.68 20.47
C ALA A 81 1.75 1.35 20.92
N GLY A 82 1.78 2.69 20.92
CA GLY A 82 2.97 3.47 21.27
C GLY A 82 3.97 3.69 20.13
N ARG A 83 3.83 2.99 19.00
CA ARG A 83 4.65 3.19 17.79
C ARG A 83 4.18 4.41 17.02
N ARG A 84 5.09 5.04 16.28
CA ARG A 84 4.78 6.20 15.46
C ARG A 84 4.23 5.76 14.09
N PRO A 85 3.02 6.16 13.69
CA PRO A 85 2.48 5.88 12.36
C PRO A 85 2.98 6.91 11.31
N ASP A 86 4.26 7.24 11.34
CA ASP A 86 4.95 8.02 10.30
C ASP A 86 5.70 7.08 9.33
N VAL A 87 6.28 7.63 8.27
CA VAL A 87 6.94 6.83 7.23
C VAL A 87 8.07 5.98 7.82
N ASP A 88 8.95 6.55 8.66
CA ASP A 88 10.06 5.80 9.25
C ASP A 88 9.57 4.70 10.22
N GLY A 89 8.53 4.98 11.00
CA GLY A 89 7.90 3.97 11.86
C GLY A 89 7.25 2.83 11.07
N HIS A 90 6.68 3.13 9.91
CA HIS A 90 6.16 2.10 9.01
C HIS A 90 7.28 1.25 8.40
N VAL A 91 8.39 1.86 7.99
CA VAL A 91 9.57 1.15 7.47
C VAL A 91 10.13 0.21 8.53
N ALA A 92 10.39 0.69 9.74
CA ALA A 92 10.95 -0.12 10.82
C ALA A 92 10.06 -1.35 11.15
N VAL A 93 8.74 -1.15 11.19
CA VAL A 93 7.80 -2.25 11.44
C VAL A 93 7.73 -3.21 10.25
N LEU A 94 7.82 -2.74 9.01
CA LEU A 94 7.84 -3.61 7.83
C LEU A 94 9.09 -4.48 7.82
N GLU A 95 10.28 -3.93 8.10
CA GLU A 95 11.52 -4.70 8.24
C GLU A 95 11.40 -5.78 9.31
N GLY A 96 10.95 -5.41 10.51
CA GLY A 96 10.74 -6.36 11.61
C GLY A 96 9.72 -7.45 11.24
N PHE A 97 8.65 -7.09 10.54
CA PHE A 97 7.65 -8.02 10.04
C PHE A 97 8.28 -9.03 9.06
N ILE A 98 9.03 -8.58 8.06
CA ILE A 98 9.66 -9.46 7.07
C ILE A 98 10.61 -10.44 7.77
N ARG A 99 11.48 -9.97 8.67
CA ARG A 99 12.40 -10.83 9.45
C ARG A 99 11.68 -11.87 10.29
N ALA A 100 10.46 -11.58 10.74
CA ALA A 100 9.68 -12.49 11.58
C ALA A 100 8.90 -13.55 10.79
N ILE A 101 8.63 -13.30 9.49
CA ILE A 101 7.80 -14.21 8.66
C ILE A 101 8.60 -15.01 7.64
N SER A 102 9.84 -14.63 7.34
CA SER A 102 10.64 -15.26 6.29
C SER A 102 12.13 -15.24 6.61
N ASP A 103 12.79 -16.37 6.40
CA ASP A 103 14.25 -16.51 6.41
C ASP A 103 14.86 -16.28 5.02
N ARG A 104 14.03 -16.03 4.00
CA ARG A 104 14.45 -15.76 2.61
C ARG A 104 13.98 -14.37 2.20
N PRO A 105 14.70 -13.72 1.26
CA PRO A 105 14.26 -12.45 0.70
C PRO A 105 12.85 -12.57 0.08
N VAL A 106 12.03 -11.53 0.25
CA VAL A 106 10.66 -11.47 -0.24
C VAL A 106 10.54 -10.51 -1.43
N VAL A 107 9.47 -10.62 -2.21
CA VAL A 107 9.10 -9.57 -3.16
C VAL A 107 8.12 -8.62 -2.47
N LEU A 108 8.50 -7.34 -2.34
CA LEU A 108 7.63 -6.33 -1.78
C LEU A 108 6.70 -5.75 -2.85
N MET A 109 5.42 -5.60 -2.50
CA MET A 109 4.43 -4.88 -3.34
C MET A 109 3.87 -3.71 -2.54
N GLY A 110 4.09 -2.48 -3.00
CA GLY A 110 3.63 -1.29 -2.27
C GLY A 110 2.75 -0.37 -3.12
N ASN A 111 1.58 0.03 -2.58
CA ASN A 111 0.72 1.03 -3.23
C ASN A 111 0.83 2.39 -2.54
N SER A 112 0.99 3.47 -3.31
CA SER A 112 0.97 4.84 -2.82
C SER A 112 1.99 5.09 -1.68
N LEU A 113 1.55 5.46 -0.47
CA LEU A 113 2.39 5.52 0.74
C LEU A 113 3.12 4.20 0.99
N GLY A 114 2.41 3.06 0.84
CA GLY A 114 3.01 1.73 0.96
C GLY A 114 4.11 1.47 -0.06
N GLY A 115 4.02 2.08 -1.25
CA GLY A 115 5.08 2.07 -2.25
C GLY A 115 6.34 2.82 -1.80
N LEU A 116 6.19 3.97 -1.16
CA LEU A 116 7.31 4.69 -0.53
C LEU A 116 7.92 3.88 0.61
N VAL A 117 7.07 3.33 1.49
CA VAL A 117 7.53 2.50 2.63
C VAL A 117 8.29 1.26 2.13
N ALA A 118 7.75 0.55 1.13
CA ALA A 118 8.41 -0.61 0.53
C ALA A 118 9.74 -0.26 -0.13
N ALA A 119 9.79 0.85 -0.88
CA ALA A 119 11.03 1.32 -1.51
C ALA A 119 12.10 1.71 -0.48
N LEU A 120 11.73 2.39 0.61
CA LEU A 120 12.65 2.74 1.68
C LEU A 120 13.12 1.50 2.46
N CYS A 121 12.23 0.54 2.74
CA CYS A 121 12.59 -0.74 3.33
C CYS A 121 13.61 -1.50 2.44
N THR A 122 13.41 -1.49 1.12
CA THR A 122 14.35 -2.10 0.17
C THR A 122 15.73 -1.41 0.19
N ALA A 123 15.74 -0.07 0.28
CA ALA A 123 16.99 0.69 0.35
C ALA A 123 17.76 0.49 1.67
N ASP A 124 17.04 0.41 2.80
CA ASP A 124 17.63 0.33 4.13
C ASP A 124 18.02 -1.11 4.52
N ALA A 125 17.28 -2.10 4.03
CA ALA A 125 17.48 -3.52 4.33
C ALA A 125 17.43 -4.37 3.04
N PRO A 126 18.40 -4.19 2.11
CA PRO A 126 18.40 -4.83 0.82
C PRO A 126 18.39 -6.36 0.89
N ASP A 127 18.99 -6.94 1.92
CA ASP A 127 19.04 -8.40 2.12
C ASP A 127 17.64 -9.04 2.35
N LEU A 128 16.65 -8.24 2.72
CA LEU A 128 15.28 -8.73 2.96
C LEU A 128 14.44 -8.82 1.70
N VAL A 129 14.88 -8.22 0.59
CA VAL A 129 14.07 -8.03 -0.62
C VAL A 129 14.75 -8.65 -1.82
N SER A 130 14.04 -9.42 -2.62
CA SER A 130 14.51 -9.96 -3.89
C SER A 130 14.02 -9.18 -5.10
N GLY A 131 12.93 -8.41 -4.94
CA GLY A 131 12.34 -7.56 -5.98
C GLY A 131 11.30 -6.63 -5.42
N LEU A 132 11.02 -5.53 -6.12
CA LEU A 132 10.13 -4.47 -5.67
C LEU A 132 9.06 -4.18 -6.72
N ILE A 133 7.79 -4.28 -6.34
CA ILE A 133 6.64 -3.93 -7.18
C ILE A 133 5.99 -2.66 -6.60
N LEU A 134 6.04 -1.59 -7.35
CA LEU A 134 5.49 -0.29 -7.00
C LEU A 134 4.20 -0.05 -7.77
N VAL A 135 3.10 0.19 -7.04
CA VAL A 135 1.78 0.46 -7.62
C VAL A 135 1.38 1.88 -7.29
N ASP A 136 1.42 2.77 -8.27
CA ASP A 136 1.15 4.21 -8.12
C ASP A 136 1.86 4.80 -6.87
N PRO A 137 3.18 4.58 -6.69
CA PRO A 137 3.88 4.90 -5.45
C PRO A 137 4.01 6.41 -5.24
N ALA A 138 3.85 6.85 -3.99
CA ALA A 138 4.02 8.25 -3.60
C ALA A 138 5.51 8.60 -3.42
N LEU A 139 6.31 8.44 -4.48
CA LEU A 139 7.73 8.74 -4.47
C LEU A 139 8.02 10.22 -4.72
N PRO A 140 9.07 10.79 -4.09
CA PRO A 140 9.52 12.13 -4.39
C PRO A 140 10.17 12.14 -5.78
N ALA A 141 9.46 12.67 -6.74
CA ALA A 141 9.95 12.88 -8.10
C ALA A 141 10.00 14.39 -8.36
N GLY A 142 11.18 14.97 -8.39
CA GLY A 142 11.50 16.34 -8.75
C GLY A 142 10.37 17.38 -8.72
N ARG A 143 10.19 18.18 -9.77
CA ARG A 143 9.02 19.06 -9.87
C ARG A 143 7.76 18.21 -10.06
N LEU A 144 6.93 18.13 -9.02
CA LEU A 144 5.62 17.49 -9.01
C LEU A 144 4.83 17.91 -10.28
N GLY A 145 4.45 16.93 -11.08
CA GLY A 145 3.38 17.13 -12.03
C GLY A 145 2.14 17.65 -11.27
N MET A 146 1.21 18.29 -11.95
CA MET A 146 0.07 18.92 -11.28
C MET A 146 -0.82 17.84 -10.63
N VAL A 147 -0.67 17.68 -9.33
CA VAL A 147 -1.63 16.95 -8.50
C VAL A 147 -2.97 17.68 -8.55
N HIS A 148 -4.06 16.94 -8.62
CA HIS A 148 -5.39 17.55 -8.73
C HIS A 148 -5.66 18.54 -7.58
N PRO A 149 -6.12 19.79 -7.85
CA PRO A 149 -6.23 20.86 -6.85
C PRO A 149 -7.04 20.47 -5.58
N ARG A 150 -8.10 19.67 -5.73
CA ARG A 150 -8.89 19.18 -4.59
C ARG A 150 -8.11 18.23 -3.69
N VAL A 151 -7.23 17.41 -4.27
CA VAL A 151 -6.33 16.51 -3.53
C VAL A 151 -5.33 17.34 -2.75
N MET A 152 -4.70 18.32 -3.41
CA MET A 152 -3.78 19.27 -2.75
C MET A 152 -4.44 20.01 -1.60
N ALA A 153 -5.68 20.50 -1.77
CA ALA A 153 -6.43 21.18 -0.71
C ALA A 153 -6.69 20.26 0.50
N ASN A 154 -7.04 18.99 0.24
CA ASN A 154 -7.25 18.01 1.31
C ASN A 154 -5.95 17.73 2.08
N PHE A 155 -4.82 17.51 1.37
CA PHE A 155 -3.53 17.33 2.03
C PHE A 155 -3.09 18.57 2.79
N ALA A 156 -3.32 19.77 2.25
CA ALA A 156 -3.01 21.03 2.93
C ALA A 156 -3.80 21.19 4.24
N LEU A 157 -5.10 20.86 4.25
CA LEU A 157 -5.91 20.85 5.48
C LEU A 157 -5.38 19.84 6.50
N CYS A 158 -5.02 18.63 6.06
CA CYS A 158 -4.48 17.59 6.92
C CYS A 158 -3.08 17.94 7.45
N ALA A 159 -2.30 18.71 6.71
CA ALA A 159 -0.94 19.10 7.10
C ALA A 159 -0.91 20.03 8.32
N VAL A 160 -1.93 20.86 8.52
CA VAL A 160 -1.97 21.85 9.61
C VAL A 160 -2.45 21.20 10.92
N PRO A 161 -1.62 21.14 11.99
CA PRO A 161 -2.03 20.65 13.29
C PRO A 161 -3.27 21.41 13.85
N GLY A 162 -4.21 20.68 14.45
CA GLY A 162 -5.47 21.20 14.95
C GLY A 162 -6.55 21.40 13.87
N VAL A 163 -6.18 21.79 12.65
CA VAL A 163 -7.12 21.93 11.52
C VAL A 163 -7.48 20.55 10.97
N GLY A 164 -6.49 19.72 10.69
CA GLY A 164 -6.70 18.36 10.18
C GLY A 164 -7.55 17.50 11.12
N GLU A 165 -7.30 17.58 12.43
CA GLU A 165 -8.07 16.86 13.44
C GLU A 165 -9.55 17.30 13.45
N ARG A 166 -9.82 18.60 13.43
CA ARG A 166 -11.19 19.15 13.37
C ARG A 166 -11.88 18.79 12.08
N TYR A 167 -11.17 18.85 10.96
CA TYR A 167 -11.68 18.49 9.65
C TYR A 167 -12.10 17.00 9.59
N LEU A 168 -11.24 16.08 10.01
CA LEU A 168 -11.57 14.65 10.02
C LEU A 168 -12.65 14.31 11.05
N ALA A 169 -12.65 14.94 12.22
CA ALA A 169 -13.71 14.79 13.20
C ALA A 169 -15.08 15.23 12.64
N ALA A 170 -15.14 16.37 11.93
CA ALA A 170 -16.35 16.84 11.27
C ALA A 170 -16.81 15.91 10.13
N LEU A 171 -15.86 15.33 9.36
CA LEU A 171 -16.19 14.34 8.37
C LEU A 171 -16.73 13.05 9.01
N ARG A 172 -16.11 12.59 10.10
CA ARG A 172 -16.53 11.36 10.80
C ARG A 172 -17.96 11.45 11.31
N THR A 173 -18.39 12.60 11.82
CA THR A 173 -19.77 12.82 12.30
C THR A 173 -20.79 12.93 11.17
N ARG A 174 -20.35 13.30 9.96
CA ARG A 174 -21.24 13.56 8.80
C ARG A 174 -21.27 12.42 7.78
N THR A 175 -20.43 11.40 7.94
CA THR A 175 -20.30 10.31 6.96
C THR A 175 -20.40 8.94 7.60
N THR A 176 -21.18 8.06 6.99
CA THR A 176 -21.18 6.64 7.35
C THR A 176 -19.90 5.94 6.87
N PRO A 177 -19.58 4.75 7.41
CA PRO A 177 -18.48 3.92 6.89
C PRO A 177 -18.58 3.68 5.39
N GLU A 178 -19.78 3.34 4.90
CA GLU A 178 -20.04 3.13 3.47
C GLU A 178 -19.74 4.39 2.64
N GLN A 179 -20.22 5.55 3.07
CA GLN A 179 -19.98 6.82 2.37
C GLN A 179 -18.49 7.16 2.34
N LYS A 180 -17.74 6.83 3.42
CA LYS A 180 -16.29 7.00 3.47
C LYS A 180 -15.61 6.11 2.42
N VAL A 181 -15.88 4.80 2.44
CA VAL A 181 -15.28 3.84 1.50
C VAL A 181 -15.60 4.20 0.05
N ARG A 182 -16.87 4.42 -0.28
CA ARG A 182 -17.28 4.79 -1.65
C ARG A 182 -16.66 6.12 -2.13
N ARG A 183 -16.41 7.07 -1.22
CA ARG A 183 -15.71 8.32 -1.54
C ARG A 183 -14.25 8.05 -1.87
N VAL A 184 -13.55 7.22 -1.09
CA VAL A 184 -12.17 6.84 -1.35
C VAL A 184 -12.07 6.16 -2.71
N LEU A 185 -12.88 5.14 -2.99
CA LEU A 185 -12.87 4.42 -4.26
C LEU A 185 -13.14 5.34 -5.46
N ARG A 186 -14.08 6.30 -5.35
CA ARG A 186 -14.31 7.31 -6.42
C ARG A 186 -13.15 8.28 -6.61
N THR A 187 -12.27 8.42 -5.65
CA THR A 187 -11.07 9.26 -5.77
C THR A 187 -9.89 8.46 -6.31
N THR A 188 -9.80 7.18 -5.98
CA THR A 188 -8.66 6.32 -6.34
C THR A 188 -8.88 5.56 -7.65
N CYS A 189 -10.13 5.27 -8.02
CA CYS A 189 -10.47 4.57 -9.26
C CYS A 189 -11.09 5.54 -10.27
N VAL A 190 -10.87 5.30 -11.55
CA VAL A 190 -11.60 5.97 -12.65
C VAL A 190 -13.04 5.48 -12.67
N ASP A 191 -13.21 4.17 -12.50
CA ASP A 191 -14.50 3.51 -12.40
C ASP A 191 -14.53 2.59 -11.17
N SER A 192 -15.08 3.10 -10.07
CA SER A 192 -15.22 2.32 -8.84
C SER A 192 -16.18 1.14 -8.96
N GLY A 193 -16.97 1.06 -10.03
CA GLY A 193 -17.85 -0.08 -10.33
C GLY A 193 -17.08 -1.34 -10.78
N ARG A 194 -15.81 -1.21 -11.15
CA ARG A 194 -14.93 -2.34 -11.48
C ARG A 194 -14.41 -3.07 -10.25
N VAL A 195 -14.46 -2.44 -9.07
CA VAL A 195 -14.02 -3.08 -7.82
C VAL A 195 -15.09 -4.12 -7.41
N PRO A 196 -14.69 -5.39 -7.14
CA PRO A 196 -15.63 -6.42 -6.72
C PRO A 196 -16.45 -6.00 -5.50
N VAL A 197 -17.75 -6.24 -5.52
CA VAL A 197 -18.67 -5.79 -4.46
C VAL A 197 -18.29 -6.39 -3.09
N GLU A 198 -17.81 -7.63 -3.06
CA GLU A 198 -17.36 -8.31 -1.85
C GLU A 198 -16.16 -7.60 -1.22
N VAL A 199 -15.27 -7.04 -2.04
CA VAL A 199 -14.12 -6.24 -1.58
C VAL A 199 -14.59 -4.90 -1.01
N VAL A 200 -15.56 -4.25 -1.68
CA VAL A 200 -16.18 -3.01 -1.19
C VAL A 200 -16.85 -3.24 0.16
N ASP A 201 -17.63 -4.31 0.28
CA ASP A 201 -18.36 -4.68 1.51
C ASP A 201 -17.38 -5.01 2.66
N ALA A 202 -16.27 -5.71 2.37
CA ALA A 202 -15.23 -5.98 3.35
C ALA A 202 -14.58 -4.69 3.85
N HIS A 203 -14.28 -3.73 2.98
CA HIS A 203 -13.76 -2.41 3.39
C HIS A 203 -14.78 -1.63 4.25
N ILE A 204 -16.07 -1.73 3.93
CA ILE A 204 -17.14 -1.09 4.72
C ILE A 204 -17.21 -1.72 6.11
N ALA A 205 -17.19 -3.07 6.18
CA ALA A 205 -17.23 -3.80 7.44
C ALA A 205 -16.02 -3.47 8.33
N LEU A 206 -14.81 -3.48 7.76
CA LEU A 206 -13.58 -3.11 8.47
C LEU A 206 -13.65 -1.67 8.99
N THR A 207 -14.12 -0.73 8.17
CA THR A 207 -14.26 0.69 8.56
C THR A 207 -15.32 0.87 9.66
N ALA A 208 -16.37 0.07 9.67
CA ALA A 208 -17.43 0.11 10.68
C ALA A 208 -16.98 -0.48 12.02
N ALA A 209 -16.18 -1.55 11.99
CA ALA A 209 -15.68 -2.25 13.18
C ALA A 209 -14.53 -1.49 13.88
N GLY A 210 -13.76 -0.68 13.14
CA GLY A 210 -12.56 0.00 13.64
C GLY A 210 -12.86 1.25 14.48
N ASP A 211 -11.90 1.62 15.34
CA ASP A 211 -11.90 2.92 16.04
C ASP A 211 -11.52 4.03 15.06
N ARG A 212 -12.55 4.64 14.46
CA ARG A 212 -12.37 5.70 13.45
C ARG A 212 -11.59 6.91 13.96
N ALA A 213 -11.64 7.22 15.27
CA ALA A 213 -10.90 8.35 15.82
C ALA A 213 -9.39 8.07 15.89
N LYS A 214 -9.01 6.87 16.32
CA LYS A 214 -7.60 6.44 16.32
C LYS A 214 -7.08 6.30 14.88
N GLY A 215 -7.88 5.76 13.97
CA GLY A 215 -7.53 5.70 12.54
C GLY A 215 -7.32 7.09 11.91
N ASP A 216 -8.15 8.09 12.24
CA ASP A 216 -7.97 9.46 11.79
C ASP A 216 -6.64 10.08 12.30
N GLN A 217 -6.25 9.78 13.55
CA GLN A 217 -4.98 10.24 14.13
C GLN A 217 -3.77 9.61 13.42
N ALA A 218 -3.81 8.31 13.18
CA ALA A 218 -2.77 7.61 12.45
C ALA A 218 -2.66 8.12 11.00
N TYR A 219 -3.81 8.29 10.32
CA TYR A 219 -3.87 8.88 8.98
C TYR A 219 -3.20 10.26 8.92
N LEU A 220 -3.49 11.16 9.88
CA LEU A 220 -2.90 12.51 9.90
C LEU A 220 -1.39 12.46 10.11
N THR A 221 -0.90 11.59 11.00
CA THR A 221 0.54 11.46 11.25
C THR A 221 1.26 10.96 10.01
N SER A 222 0.73 9.91 9.36
CA SER A 222 1.27 9.37 8.11
C SER A 222 1.22 10.39 6.98
N ALA A 223 0.09 11.11 6.82
CA ALA A 223 -0.09 12.12 5.78
C ALA A 223 0.88 13.30 5.94
N ARG A 224 1.13 13.74 7.18
CA ARG A 224 2.09 14.82 7.49
C ARG A 224 3.52 14.39 7.20
N SER A 225 3.89 13.18 7.62
CA SER A 225 5.21 12.62 7.35
C SER A 225 5.45 12.48 5.84
N LEU A 226 4.49 11.91 5.11
CA LEU A 226 4.54 11.81 3.65
C LEU A 226 4.68 13.20 3.00
N SER A 227 3.83 14.16 3.41
CA SER A 227 3.87 15.53 2.85
C SER A 227 5.21 16.21 3.10
N TRP A 228 5.83 15.97 4.27
CA TRP A 228 7.15 16.48 4.59
C TRP A 228 8.24 15.92 3.68
N ILE A 229 8.21 14.60 3.44
CA ILE A 229 9.16 13.91 2.55
C ILE A 229 9.01 14.43 1.11
N LEU A 230 7.77 14.54 0.62
CA LEU A 230 7.52 15.03 -0.74
C LEU A 230 7.91 16.50 -0.93
N ALA A 231 7.82 17.32 0.14
CA ALA A 231 8.24 18.73 0.12
C ALA A 231 9.76 18.91 0.26
N ARG A 232 10.45 17.96 0.86
CA ARG A 232 11.91 17.97 1.13
C ARG A 232 12.54 16.64 0.73
N PRO A 233 12.61 16.35 -0.58
CA PRO A 233 12.96 15.02 -1.09
C PRO A 233 14.42 14.59 -0.84
N GLY A 234 15.37 15.50 -0.71
CA GLY A 234 16.83 15.32 -0.60
C GLY A 234 17.30 13.92 -0.20
N SER A 235 17.44 13.67 1.10
CA SER A 235 17.95 12.39 1.61
C SER A 235 17.09 11.16 1.24
N THR A 236 15.80 11.36 0.97
CA THR A 236 14.93 10.28 0.51
C THR A 236 15.26 9.89 -0.94
N VAL A 237 15.52 10.86 -1.80
CA VAL A 237 15.96 10.59 -3.19
C VAL A 237 17.27 9.83 -3.19
N ASP A 238 18.25 10.28 -2.38
CA ASP A 238 19.57 9.61 -2.28
C ASP A 238 19.42 8.13 -1.87
N ARG A 239 18.54 7.83 -0.91
CA ARG A 239 18.22 6.44 -0.50
C ARG A 239 17.61 5.64 -1.65
N LEU A 240 16.62 6.21 -2.35
CA LEU A 240 15.93 5.55 -3.46
C LEU A 240 16.84 5.31 -4.67
N GLU A 241 17.83 6.20 -4.90
CA GLU A 241 18.84 6.03 -5.93
C GLU A 241 19.76 4.84 -5.66
N GLY A 242 19.95 4.47 -4.40
CA GLY A 242 20.72 3.30 -3.97
C GLY A 242 20.02 1.95 -4.13
N ILE A 243 18.79 1.89 -4.65
CA ILE A 243 18.09 0.62 -4.88
C ILE A 243 18.65 -0.06 -6.13
N ASP A 244 19.35 -1.19 -5.95
CA ASP A 244 19.94 -2.01 -7.02
C ASP A 244 19.08 -3.24 -7.35
N HIS A 245 17.89 -3.35 -6.76
CA HIS A 245 16.95 -4.44 -7.01
C HIS A 245 16.17 -4.24 -8.31
N PRO A 246 15.72 -5.33 -8.95
CA PRO A 246 14.75 -5.22 -10.03
C PRO A 246 13.44 -4.59 -9.53
N VAL A 247 12.91 -3.63 -10.28
CA VAL A 247 11.68 -2.91 -9.93
C VAL A 247 10.66 -2.99 -11.05
N LEU A 248 9.44 -3.42 -10.71
CA LEU A 248 8.26 -3.26 -11.56
C LEU A 248 7.46 -2.06 -11.05
N HIS A 249 7.27 -1.04 -11.88
CA HIS A 249 6.45 0.11 -11.56
C HIS A 249 5.15 0.07 -12.38
N LEU A 250 4.04 -0.22 -11.74
CA LEU A 250 2.71 -0.20 -12.32
C LEU A 250 2.04 1.14 -12.04
N HIS A 251 1.46 1.80 -13.06
CA HIS A 251 0.88 3.13 -12.89
C HIS A 251 -0.40 3.32 -13.70
N GLY A 252 -1.44 3.87 -13.07
CA GLY A 252 -2.65 4.30 -13.76
C GLY A 252 -2.45 5.63 -14.49
N ALA A 253 -2.72 5.68 -15.79
CA ALA A 253 -2.54 6.91 -16.58
C ALA A 253 -3.46 8.05 -16.14
N ARG A 254 -4.58 7.73 -15.48
CA ARG A 254 -5.57 8.69 -14.98
C ARG A 254 -5.52 8.87 -13.45
N ASP A 255 -4.39 8.52 -12.84
CA ASP A 255 -4.17 8.78 -11.42
C ASP A 255 -4.20 10.28 -11.12
N VAL A 256 -5.13 10.69 -10.24
CA VAL A 256 -5.32 12.08 -9.80
C VAL A 256 -4.55 12.40 -8.51
N LEU A 257 -3.99 11.37 -7.85
CA LEU A 257 -3.23 11.49 -6.60
C LEU A 257 -1.73 11.58 -6.86
N VAL A 258 -1.20 10.69 -7.72
CA VAL A 258 0.21 10.67 -8.10
C VAL A 258 0.30 10.82 -9.63
N PRO A 259 0.87 11.91 -10.14
CA PRO A 259 0.93 12.14 -11.59
C PRO A 259 1.82 11.12 -12.29
N LEU A 260 1.41 10.62 -13.46
CA LEU A 260 2.22 9.72 -14.31
C LEU A 260 3.60 10.31 -14.66
N SER A 261 3.72 11.64 -14.69
CA SER A 261 5.01 12.31 -14.90
C SER A 261 6.02 11.99 -13.80
N ALA A 262 5.56 11.80 -12.56
CA ALA A 262 6.43 11.38 -11.45
C ALA A 262 6.96 9.96 -11.68
N ALA A 263 6.09 9.02 -12.06
CA ALA A 263 6.48 7.65 -12.40
C ALA A 263 7.53 7.61 -13.51
N ARG A 264 7.29 8.35 -14.59
CA ARG A 264 8.23 8.46 -15.73
C ARG A 264 9.57 9.06 -15.33
N GLN A 265 9.57 10.04 -14.42
CA GLN A 265 10.80 10.66 -13.92
C GLN A 265 11.61 9.67 -13.08
N MET A 266 10.97 8.91 -12.20
CA MET A 266 11.64 7.90 -11.37
C MET A 266 12.23 6.74 -12.17
N ALA A 267 11.55 6.30 -13.23
CA ALA A 267 12.04 5.25 -14.11
C ALA A 267 13.11 5.73 -15.11
N ARG A 268 13.31 7.05 -15.25
CA ARG A 268 14.25 7.59 -16.25
C ARG A 268 15.70 7.25 -15.88
N GLY A 269 16.41 6.62 -16.82
CA GLY A 269 17.83 6.27 -16.65
C GLY A 269 18.06 5.02 -15.79
N ARG A 270 17.00 4.33 -15.38
CA ARG A 270 17.03 3.10 -14.57
C ARG A 270 16.65 1.91 -15.47
N ALA A 271 17.64 1.21 -16.00
CA ALA A 271 17.40 0.06 -16.90
C ALA A 271 16.77 -1.15 -16.19
N ASP A 272 16.92 -1.22 -14.89
CA ASP A 272 16.39 -2.22 -13.97
C ASP A 272 14.94 -1.92 -13.50
N TRP A 273 14.43 -0.71 -13.82
CA TRP A 273 13.07 -0.29 -13.50
C TRP A 273 12.15 -0.39 -14.70
N GLN A 274 11.26 -1.36 -14.70
CA GLN A 274 10.25 -1.53 -15.76
C GLN A 274 8.99 -0.75 -15.40
N LEU A 275 8.59 0.22 -16.24
CA LEU A 275 7.37 1.00 -16.06
C LEU A 275 6.26 0.51 -16.98
N GLU A 276 5.16 0.06 -16.41
CA GLU A 276 3.94 -0.36 -17.09
C GLU A 276 2.78 0.59 -16.79
N VAL A 277 2.06 1.03 -17.81
CA VAL A 277 1.03 2.07 -17.67
C VAL A 277 -0.34 1.56 -18.14
N ALA A 278 -1.29 1.53 -17.22
CA ALA A 278 -2.70 1.21 -17.51
C ALA A 278 -3.47 2.46 -17.95
N ARG A 279 -3.94 2.50 -19.22
CA ARG A 279 -4.44 3.74 -19.88
C ARG A 279 -5.65 4.37 -19.19
N ASP A 280 -6.67 3.58 -18.84
CA ASP A 280 -7.97 4.04 -18.30
C ASP A 280 -8.18 3.65 -16.85
N ILE A 281 -7.09 3.69 -16.05
CA ILE A 281 -7.05 3.26 -14.67
C ILE A 281 -6.55 4.42 -13.79
N GLY A 282 -7.06 4.46 -12.56
CA GLY A 282 -6.69 5.44 -11.53
C GLY A 282 -5.54 4.97 -10.65
N HIS A 283 -5.58 5.39 -9.40
CA HIS A 283 -4.56 5.19 -8.36
C HIS A 283 -4.52 3.78 -7.75
N ALA A 284 -5.49 2.93 -8.06
CA ALA A 284 -5.60 1.61 -7.46
C ALA A 284 -5.75 0.49 -8.50
N PRO A 285 -4.76 0.25 -9.39
CA PRO A 285 -4.81 -0.80 -10.42
C PRO A 285 -5.12 -2.18 -9.85
N MET A 286 -4.59 -2.50 -8.64
CA MET A 286 -4.82 -3.77 -7.96
C MET A 286 -6.28 -4.01 -7.53
N LEU A 287 -7.09 -2.94 -7.44
CA LEU A 287 -8.53 -2.99 -7.17
C LEU A 287 -9.36 -2.82 -8.46
N GLU A 288 -8.97 -1.88 -9.33
CA GLU A 288 -9.74 -1.46 -10.49
C GLU A 288 -9.54 -2.38 -11.71
N THR A 289 -8.33 -2.96 -11.85
CA THR A 289 -7.98 -3.88 -12.95
C THR A 289 -7.06 -5.00 -12.46
N PRO A 290 -7.53 -5.85 -11.53
CA PRO A 290 -6.67 -6.87 -10.90
C PRO A 290 -6.09 -7.87 -11.88
N VAL A 291 -6.83 -8.25 -12.92
CA VAL A 291 -6.36 -9.19 -13.96
C VAL A 291 -5.15 -8.63 -14.71
N TRP A 292 -5.22 -7.36 -15.18
CA TRP A 292 -4.09 -6.72 -15.85
C TRP A 292 -2.90 -6.59 -14.90
N THR A 293 -3.16 -6.17 -13.66
CA THR A 293 -2.13 -6.00 -12.64
C THR A 293 -1.40 -7.32 -12.36
N ALA A 294 -2.14 -8.41 -12.18
CA ALA A 294 -1.57 -9.74 -11.98
C ALA A 294 -0.74 -10.20 -13.18
N HIS A 295 -1.25 -10.00 -14.40
CA HIS A 295 -0.55 -10.40 -15.61
C HIS A 295 0.82 -9.70 -15.75
N ARG A 296 0.88 -8.38 -15.48
CA ARG A 296 2.16 -7.65 -15.48
C ARG A 296 3.11 -8.13 -14.39
N ILE A 297 2.60 -8.46 -13.19
CA ILE A 297 3.40 -9.02 -12.09
C ILE A 297 3.98 -10.38 -12.50
N VAL A 298 3.14 -11.28 -13.00
CA VAL A 298 3.56 -12.64 -13.41
C VAL A 298 4.62 -12.58 -14.49
N GLU A 299 4.39 -11.81 -15.57
CA GLU A 299 5.37 -11.65 -16.65
C GLU A 299 6.71 -11.13 -16.12
N TRP A 300 6.69 -10.09 -15.29
CA TRP A 300 7.91 -9.52 -14.73
C TRP A 300 8.65 -10.48 -13.79
N MET A 301 7.92 -11.23 -12.95
CA MET A 301 8.50 -12.24 -12.05
C MET A 301 9.18 -13.37 -12.85
N ASP A 302 8.54 -13.82 -13.94
CA ASP A 302 9.08 -14.86 -14.83
C ASP A 302 10.34 -14.36 -15.56
N ASP A 303 10.29 -13.14 -16.14
CA ASP A 303 11.42 -12.54 -16.87
C ASP A 303 12.64 -12.31 -15.99
N ARG A 304 12.44 -12.01 -14.71
CA ARG A 304 13.52 -11.75 -13.73
C ARG A 304 13.93 -12.99 -12.96
N GLN A 305 13.30 -14.14 -13.19
CA GLN A 305 13.56 -15.39 -12.48
C GLN A 305 13.51 -15.23 -10.94
N LEU A 306 12.60 -14.42 -10.46
CA LEU A 306 12.31 -14.19 -9.02
C LEU A 306 11.43 -15.33 -8.48
N ILE A 307 11.89 -16.56 -8.68
CA ILE A 307 11.18 -17.80 -8.38
C ILE A 307 11.84 -18.49 -7.20
#